data_4f57f163a44a80d6830e805f0352fbc0
#
_entry.id   4f57f163a44a80d6830e805f0352fbc0
#
_cell.length_a   1.000
_cell.length_b   1.000
_cell.length_c   1.000
_cell.angle_alpha   90.00
_cell.angle_beta   90.00
_cell.angle_gamma   90.00
#
_symmetry.space_group_name_H-M   'P 1'
#
loop_
_entity.id
_entity.type
_entity.pdbx_description
1 polymer ?
#
loop_
_entity_poly.entity_id
_entity_poly.type
_entity_poly.pdbx_seq_one_letter_code
_entity_poly.pdbx_strand_id
1 'polypeptide(L)'
;VVLNDADAAALAELNFGDQQIKKTNRTMFLTLGTGIGSALILNGQIWNDTEFGQLIFEGKRTMENVGAAAVKRIENLSWKQWGIRLNSVLEKYDFYFSPELFVLGGAISSSLDKFQRYLDFPEEKVIAAKLGNDAGIIGAAMATEKIV
;
A
#
# COMPACT_ATOMS: atom_id res chain seq x y z
N VAL A 1 -3.33 -2.54 22.02
CA VAL A 1 -2.95 -1.68 20.88
C VAL A 1 -4.02 -1.79 19.82
N VAL A 2 -4.65 -0.68 19.48
CA VAL A 2 -5.60 -0.63 18.38
C VAL A 2 -4.79 -0.32 17.11
N LEU A 3 -4.78 -1.27 16.17
CA LEU A 3 -4.20 -1.06 14.84
C LEU A 3 -5.32 -0.63 13.89
N ASN A 4 -5.03 0.31 13.00
CA ASN A 4 -5.90 0.56 11.87
C ASN A 4 -5.78 -0.58 10.85
N ASP A 5 -6.68 -0.62 9.85
CA ASP A 5 -6.74 -1.72 8.87
C ASP A 5 -5.44 -1.87 8.07
N ALA A 6 -4.80 -0.76 7.71
CA ALA A 6 -3.55 -0.79 6.95
C ALA A 6 -2.38 -1.30 7.81
N ASP A 7 -2.30 -0.88 9.07
CA ASP A 7 -1.26 -1.35 10.00
C ASP A 7 -1.42 -2.85 10.28
N ALA A 8 -2.65 -3.31 10.50
CA ALA A 8 -2.93 -4.73 10.72
C ALA A 8 -2.55 -5.56 9.48
N ALA A 9 -2.92 -5.11 8.29
CA ALA A 9 -2.55 -5.77 7.04
C ALA A 9 -1.04 -5.79 6.82
N ALA A 10 -0.35 -4.68 7.09
CA ALA A 10 1.10 -4.60 6.98
C ALA A 10 1.82 -5.53 7.96
N LEU A 11 1.32 -5.66 9.19
CA LEU A 11 1.86 -6.59 10.19
C LEU A 11 1.75 -8.04 9.73
N ALA A 12 0.60 -8.41 9.17
CA ALA A 12 0.40 -9.75 8.63
C ALA A 12 1.34 -10.03 7.43
N GLU A 13 1.46 -9.09 6.51
CA GLU A 13 2.35 -9.23 5.34
C GLU A 13 3.83 -9.28 5.76
N LEU A 14 4.24 -8.51 6.75
CA LEU A 14 5.60 -8.56 7.29
C LEU A 14 5.95 -9.96 7.84
N ASN A 15 5.00 -10.62 8.47
CA ASN A 15 5.26 -11.92 9.10
C ASN A 15 5.01 -13.11 8.17
N PHE A 16 4.02 -13.04 7.30
CA PHE A 16 3.55 -14.17 6.48
C PHE A 16 3.50 -13.88 4.98
N GLY A 17 3.74 -12.65 4.56
CA GLY A 17 3.72 -12.25 3.15
C GLY A 17 5.01 -12.53 2.40
N ASP A 18 5.33 -11.68 1.44
CA ASP A 18 6.53 -11.84 0.63
C ASP A 18 7.80 -11.64 1.46
N GLN A 19 8.75 -12.55 1.30
CA GLN A 19 10.03 -12.49 2.03
C GLN A 19 10.84 -11.24 1.68
N GLN A 20 10.60 -10.59 0.55
CA GLN A 20 11.27 -9.34 0.19
C GLN A 20 11.02 -8.26 1.23
N ILE A 21 9.85 -8.25 1.89
CA ILE A 21 9.52 -7.28 2.93
C ILE A 21 10.54 -7.34 4.08
N LYS A 22 10.97 -8.54 4.47
CA LYS A 22 11.97 -8.73 5.53
C LYS A 22 13.39 -8.37 5.12
N LYS A 23 13.66 -8.32 3.82
CA LYS A 23 14.99 -8.06 3.27
C LYS A 23 15.24 -6.57 3.01
N THR A 24 14.20 -5.75 3.05
CA THR A 24 14.29 -4.31 2.83
C THR A 24 14.30 -3.56 4.16
N ASN A 25 15.00 -2.43 4.18
CA ASN A 25 15.01 -1.55 5.35
C ASN A 25 13.82 -0.59 5.37
N ARG A 26 13.28 -0.25 4.21
CA ARG A 26 12.13 0.65 4.07
C ARG A 26 11.13 0.07 3.09
N THR A 27 10.01 -0.41 3.60
CA THR A 27 8.86 -0.84 2.79
C THR A 27 7.69 0.07 3.05
N MET A 28 7.07 0.58 1.99
CA MET A 28 5.80 1.27 2.08
C MET A 28 4.68 0.34 1.70
N PHE A 29 3.79 0.07 2.65
CA PHE A 29 2.59 -0.71 2.45
C PHE A 29 1.41 0.23 2.20
N LEU A 30 0.68 0.00 1.12
CA LEU A 30 -0.46 0.81 0.71
C LEU A 30 -1.67 -0.09 0.47
N THR A 31 -2.78 0.18 1.13
CA THR A 31 -4.06 -0.45 0.82
C THR A 31 -4.86 0.45 -0.12
N LEU A 32 -5.18 -0.07 -1.29
CA LEU A 32 -5.90 0.67 -2.33
C LEU A 32 -7.37 0.23 -2.34
N GLY A 33 -8.23 1.08 -1.83
CA GLY A 33 -9.67 0.80 -1.70
C GLY A 33 -10.50 2.06 -1.91
N THR A 34 -11.41 2.37 -0.99
CA THR A 34 -12.18 3.63 -0.97
C THR A 34 -11.25 4.83 -0.88
N GLY A 35 -10.19 4.72 -0.10
CA GLY A 35 -9.09 5.65 0.01
C GLY A 35 -7.75 4.95 -0.17
N ILE A 36 -6.68 5.54 0.32
CA ILE A 36 -5.36 4.93 0.42
C ILE A 36 -4.99 4.84 1.90
N GLY A 37 -5.01 3.62 2.45
CA GLY A 37 -4.42 3.33 3.75
C GLY A 37 -2.92 3.11 3.62
N SER A 38 -2.15 3.40 4.65
CA SER A 38 -0.71 3.31 4.61
C SER A 38 -0.11 2.77 5.90
N ALA A 39 1.01 2.08 5.78
CA ALA A 39 1.90 1.76 6.86
C ALA A 39 3.34 1.79 6.34
N LEU A 40 4.27 2.24 7.17
CA LEU A 40 5.68 2.22 6.83
C LEU A 40 6.39 1.16 7.67
N ILE A 41 7.11 0.27 7.00
CA ILE A 41 7.91 -0.77 7.66
C ILE A 41 9.38 -0.35 7.58
N LEU A 42 9.96 -0.07 8.73
CA LEU A 42 11.35 0.36 8.86
C LEU A 42 12.14 -0.67 9.66
N ASN A 43 13.14 -1.27 9.03
CA ASN A 43 14.00 -2.26 9.66
C ASN A 43 13.23 -3.39 10.37
N GLY A 44 12.16 -3.89 9.71
CA GLY A 44 11.33 -4.96 10.24
C GLY A 44 10.33 -4.54 11.32
N GLN A 45 10.15 -3.24 11.55
CA GLN A 45 9.19 -2.71 12.51
C GLN A 45 8.17 -1.81 11.80
N ILE A 46 6.91 -1.92 12.20
CA ILE A 46 5.86 -1.10 11.66
C ILE A 46 5.83 0.25 12.36
N TRP A 47 5.92 1.29 11.55
CA TRP A 47 5.57 2.65 11.95
C TRP A 47 4.09 2.85 11.65
N ASN A 48 3.27 2.71 12.67
CA ASN A 48 1.82 2.75 12.56
C ASN A 48 1.26 4.18 12.54
N ASP A 49 -0.05 4.26 12.34
CA ASP A 49 -0.83 5.50 12.33
C ASP A 49 -0.34 6.54 11.29
N THR A 50 0.17 6.06 10.16
CA THR A 50 0.46 6.94 9.02
C THR A 50 -0.82 7.21 8.23
N GLU A 51 -0.97 8.43 7.74
CA GLU A 51 -2.12 8.88 6.94
C GLU A 51 -1.65 9.43 5.58
N PHE A 52 -0.79 8.66 4.90
CA PHE A 52 -0.17 9.12 3.64
C PHE A 52 -1.17 9.32 2.50
N GLY A 53 -2.32 8.66 2.56
CA GLY A 53 -3.41 8.92 1.61
C GLY A 53 -3.97 10.34 1.69
N GLN A 54 -3.83 11.00 2.84
CA GLN A 54 -4.30 12.37 3.08
C GLN A 54 -3.27 13.44 2.68
N LEU A 55 -2.05 13.05 2.33
CA LEU A 55 -1.04 14.00 1.86
C LEU A 55 -1.53 14.68 0.57
N ILE A 56 -1.22 15.96 0.45
CA ILE A 56 -1.60 16.74 -0.73
C ILE A 56 -0.80 16.26 -1.95
N PHE A 57 -1.52 15.90 -2.99
CA PHE A 57 -0.93 15.58 -4.28
C PHE A 57 -0.66 16.86 -5.08
N GLU A 58 -1.70 17.66 -5.27
CA GLU A 58 -1.65 18.92 -6.00
C GLU A 58 -2.87 19.78 -5.66
N GLY A 59 -2.66 21.05 -5.38
CA GLY A 59 -3.74 21.97 -5.01
C GLY A 59 -4.47 21.51 -3.76
N LYS A 60 -5.76 21.16 -3.89
CA LYS A 60 -6.58 20.61 -2.80
C LYS A 60 -6.79 19.09 -2.91
N ARG A 61 -6.23 18.44 -3.93
CA ARG A 61 -6.36 17.00 -4.14
C ARG A 61 -5.37 16.26 -3.27
N THR A 62 -5.83 15.24 -2.57
CA THR A 62 -4.98 14.32 -1.81
C THR A 62 -4.49 13.16 -2.67
N MET A 63 -3.51 12.42 -2.17
CA MET A 63 -3.01 11.21 -2.84
C MET A 63 -4.14 10.23 -3.14
N GLU A 64 -5.07 10.02 -2.19
CA GLU A 64 -6.19 9.09 -2.39
C GLU A 64 -7.22 9.63 -3.39
N ASN A 65 -7.40 10.93 -3.52
CA ASN A 65 -8.26 11.50 -4.56
C ASN A 65 -7.73 11.21 -5.98
N VAL A 66 -6.45 10.92 -6.11
CA VAL A 66 -5.81 10.62 -7.39
C VAL A 66 -5.72 9.12 -7.64
N GLY A 67 -5.25 8.35 -6.65
CA GLY A 67 -4.79 6.98 -6.85
C GLY A 67 -5.61 5.88 -6.15
N ALA A 68 -6.63 6.21 -5.34
CA ALA A 68 -7.45 5.16 -4.72
C ALA A 68 -8.15 4.29 -5.77
N ALA A 69 -8.40 3.03 -5.43
CA ALA A 69 -9.12 2.12 -6.34
C ALA A 69 -10.53 2.63 -6.66
N ALA A 70 -11.18 3.30 -5.71
CA ALA A 70 -12.50 3.90 -5.90
C ALA A 70 -12.51 4.93 -7.04
N VAL A 71 -11.41 5.65 -7.26
CA VAL A 71 -11.28 6.63 -8.35
C VAL A 71 -11.44 5.96 -9.71
N LYS A 72 -10.83 4.79 -9.90
CA LYS A 72 -10.98 4.02 -11.14
C LYS A 72 -12.44 3.69 -11.41
N ARG A 73 -13.17 3.26 -10.39
CA ARG A 73 -14.57 2.89 -10.50
C ARG A 73 -15.48 4.10 -10.73
N ILE A 74 -15.33 5.14 -9.92
CA ILE A 74 -16.21 6.32 -9.95
C ILE A 74 -16.03 7.10 -11.24
N GLU A 75 -14.81 7.26 -11.72
CA GLU A 75 -14.51 7.99 -12.96
C GLU A 75 -14.47 7.07 -14.19
N ASN A 76 -14.80 5.80 -14.04
CA ASN A 76 -14.80 4.79 -15.11
C ASN A 76 -13.49 4.78 -15.91
N LEU A 77 -12.36 4.77 -15.21
CA LEU A 77 -11.04 4.79 -15.81
C LEU A 77 -10.64 3.40 -16.32
N SER A 78 -9.97 3.35 -17.46
CA SER A 78 -9.28 2.14 -17.90
C SER A 78 -8.11 1.79 -16.97
N TRP A 79 -7.60 0.57 -17.06
CA TRP A 79 -6.39 0.16 -16.32
C TRP A 79 -5.20 1.06 -16.64
N LYS A 80 -5.07 1.48 -17.89
CA LYS A 80 -4.03 2.43 -18.32
C LYS A 80 -4.18 3.79 -17.65
N GLN A 81 -5.38 4.37 -17.72
CA GLN A 81 -5.65 5.69 -17.15
C GLN A 81 -5.43 5.72 -15.65
N TRP A 82 -5.96 4.72 -14.95
CA TRP A 82 -5.78 4.62 -13.51
C TRP A 82 -4.33 4.27 -13.14
N GLY A 83 -3.69 3.36 -13.86
CA GLY A 83 -2.28 3.00 -13.64
C GLY A 83 -1.35 4.21 -13.74
N ILE A 84 -1.58 5.10 -14.71
CA ILE A 84 -0.82 6.34 -14.84
C ILE A 84 -1.03 7.25 -13.62
N ARG A 85 -2.26 7.36 -13.11
CA ARG A 85 -2.54 8.14 -11.90
C ARG A 85 -1.86 7.53 -10.68
N LEU A 86 -1.97 6.22 -10.50
CA LEU A 86 -1.29 5.53 -9.41
C LEU A 86 0.23 5.73 -9.49
N ASN A 87 0.79 5.64 -10.70
CA ASN A 87 2.22 5.90 -10.91
C ASN A 87 2.62 7.29 -10.37
N SER A 88 1.84 8.32 -10.68
CA SER A 88 2.11 9.68 -10.19
C SER A 88 2.08 9.77 -8.66
N VAL A 89 1.20 9.02 -8.01
CA VAL A 89 1.14 8.93 -6.54
C VAL A 89 2.38 8.21 -6.00
N LEU A 90 2.73 7.06 -6.58
CA LEU A 90 3.92 6.31 -6.16
C LEU A 90 5.21 7.09 -6.35
N GLU A 91 5.33 7.85 -7.45
CA GLU A 91 6.48 8.72 -7.70
C GLU A 91 6.63 9.79 -6.61
N LYS A 92 5.53 10.39 -6.15
CA LYS A 92 5.58 11.36 -5.03
C LYS A 92 6.00 10.69 -3.73
N TYR A 93 5.47 9.51 -3.42
CA TYR A 93 5.91 8.75 -2.25
C TYR A 93 7.38 8.35 -2.35
N ASP A 94 7.84 7.95 -3.52
CA ASP A 94 9.25 7.61 -3.75
C ASP A 94 10.15 8.83 -3.51
N PHE A 95 9.74 9.98 -3.99
CA PHE A 95 10.48 11.24 -3.81
C PHE A 95 10.58 11.65 -2.33
N TYR A 96 9.50 11.54 -1.56
CA TYR A 96 9.48 11.98 -0.16
C TYR A 96 10.06 10.96 0.81
N PHE A 97 9.85 9.68 0.58
CA PHE A 97 10.14 8.63 1.56
C PHE A 97 11.21 7.64 1.12
N SER A 98 11.55 7.60 -0.15
CA SER A 98 12.57 6.70 -0.72
C SER A 98 12.39 5.24 -0.26
N PRO A 99 11.22 4.62 -0.40
CA PRO A 99 11.05 3.22 -0.06
C PRO A 99 11.87 2.34 -1.02
N GLU A 100 12.38 1.23 -0.51
CA GLU A 100 13.02 0.21 -1.34
C GLU A 100 11.99 -0.70 -2.01
N LEU A 101 10.81 -0.80 -1.39
CA LEU A 101 9.72 -1.68 -1.82
C LEU A 101 8.37 -1.01 -1.56
N PHE A 102 7.48 -1.07 -2.54
CA PHE A 102 6.05 -0.82 -2.37
C PHE A 102 5.31 -2.15 -2.33
N VAL A 103 4.46 -2.35 -1.34
CA VAL A 103 3.54 -3.48 -1.26
C VAL A 103 2.11 -2.93 -1.39
N LEU A 104 1.41 -3.37 -2.42
CA LEU A 104 0.05 -2.92 -2.70
C LEU A 104 -0.96 -3.95 -2.19
N GLY A 105 -1.81 -3.52 -1.27
CA GLY A 105 -2.92 -4.30 -0.73
C GLY A 105 -4.28 -3.78 -1.22
N GLY A 106 -5.34 -4.39 -0.72
CA GLY A 106 -6.70 -4.14 -1.18
C GLY A 106 -7.08 -5.06 -2.35
N ALA A 107 -8.38 -5.14 -2.65
CA ALA A 107 -8.88 -6.07 -3.68
C ALA A 107 -8.25 -5.86 -5.06
N ILE A 108 -7.95 -4.61 -5.42
CA ILE A 108 -7.36 -4.26 -6.73
C ILE A 108 -5.93 -4.79 -6.90
N SER A 109 -5.23 -5.09 -5.81
CA SER A 109 -3.85 -5.59 -5.87
C SER A 109 -3.75 -6.95 -6.56
N SER A 110 -4.80 -7.78 -6.51
CA SER A 110 -4.87 -9.04 -7.24
C SER A 110 -4.86 -8.87 -8.76
N SER A 111 -5.08 -7.65 -9.25
CA SER A 111 -5.05 -7.28 -10.67
C SER A 111 -3.77 -6.52 -11.06
N LEU A 112 -2.69 -6.62 -10.27
CA LEU A 112 -1.44 -5.91 -10.52
C LEU A 112 -0.92 -6.13 -11.95
N ASP A 113 -1.04 -7.33 -12.49
CA ASP A 113 -0.67 -7.69 -13.86
C ASP A 113 -1.34 -6.80 -14.93
N LYS A 114 -2.51 -6.23 -14.62
CA LYS A 114 -3.27 -5.38 -15.56
C LYS A 114 -2.78 -3.95 -15.59
N PHE A 115 -2.08 -3.48 -14.57
CA PHE A 115 -1.63 -2.08 -14.50
C PHE A 115 -0.13 -1.89 -14.22
N GLN A 116 0.61 -2.94 -13.87
CA GLN A 116 2.04 -2.86 -13.54
C GLN A 116 2.87 -2.24 -14.68
N ARG A 117 2.52 -2.53 -15.93
CA ARG A 117 3.20 -1.98 -17.12
C ARG A 117 3.14 -0.44 -17.23
N TYR A 118 2.22 0.19 -16.51
CA TYR A 118 2.05 1.65 -16.52
C TYR A 118 2.73 2.34 -15.34
N LEU A 119 3.42 1.58 -14.51
CA LEU A 119 4.21 2.08 -13.39
C LEU A 119 5.67 2.21 -13.84
N ASP A 120 6.27 3.39 -13.62
CA ASP A 120 7.67 3.67 -13.98
C ASP A 120 8.63 3.22 -12.86
N PHE A 121 8.49 1.97 -12.45
CA PHE A 121 9.32 1.32 -11.46
C PHE A 121 9.75 -0.06 -11.94
N PRO A 122 10.93 -0.56 -11.52
CA PRO A 122 11.26 -1.96 -11.71
C PRO A 122 10.17 -2.86 -11.11
N GLU A 123 9.82 -3.95 -11.80
CA GLU A 123 8.73 -4.84 -11.35
C GLU A 123 8.95 -5.36 -9.93
N GLU A 124 10.19 -5.62 -9.56
CA GLU A 124 10.55 -6.09 -8.21
C GLU A 124 10.37 -5.03 -7.12
N LYS A 125 10.22 -3.75 -7.48
CA LYS A 125 10.01 -2.67 -6.52
C LYS A 125 8.54 -2.46 -6.14
N VAL A 126 7.60 -2.95 -6.94
CA VAL A 126 6.16 -2.85 -6.69
C VAL A 126 5.54 -4.24 -6.75
N ILE A 127 5.16 -4.76 -5.61
CA ILE A 127 4.58 -6.10 -5.49
C ILE A 127 3.17 -6.06 -4.91
N ALA A 128 2.37 -7.08 -5.20
CA ALA A 128 1.07 -7.26 -4.58
C ALA A 128 1.21 -7.94 -3.21
N ALA A 129 0.39 -7.53 -2.26
CA ALA A 129 0.24 -8.23 -0.99
C ALA A 129 -0.24 -9.67 -1.22
N LYS A 130 0.31 -10.63 -0.48
CA LYS A 130 0.02 -12.07 -0.67
C LYS A 130 -1.21 -12.56 0.08
N LEU A 131 -1.52 -11.94 1.23
CA LEU A 131 -2.57 -12.43 2.13
C LEU A 131 -3.98 -11.93 1.75
N GLY A 132 -4.08 -10.98 0.84
CA GLY A 132 -5.35 -10.45 0.36
C GLY A 132 -6.22 -9.89 1.48
N ASN A 133 -7.52 -10.21 1.47
CA ASN A 133 -8.47 -9.73 2.46
C ASN A 133 -8.28 -10.32 3.86
N ASP A 134 -7.53 -11.40 4.00
CA ASP A 134 -7.27 -12.04 5.30
C ASP A 134 -6.18 -11.32 6.10
N ALA A 135 -5.40 -10.47 5.45
CA ALA A 135 -4.28 -9.76 6.07
C ALA A 135 -4.70 -8.95 7.31
N GLY A 136 -5.80 -8.22 7.22
CA GLY A 136 -6.32 -7.42 8.35
C GLY A 136 -6.70 -8.26 9.56
N ILE A 137 -7.36 -9.39 9.31
CA ILE A 137 -7.79 -10.32 10.38
C ILE A 137 -6.57 -10.96 11.05
N ILE A 138 -5.62 -11.44 10.26
CA ILE A 138 -4.38 -12.05 10.74
C ILE A 138 -3.56 -11.04 11.56
N GLY A 139 -3.38 -9.84 11.05
CA GLY A 139 -2.62 -8.79 11.73
C GLY A 139 -3.26 -8.35 13.04
N ALA A 140 -4.59 -8.21 13.08
CA ALA A 140 -5.31 -7.88 14.30
C ALA A 140 -5.17 -8.97 15.37
N ALA A 141 -5.25 -10.25 14.98
CA ALA A 141 -5.01 -11.37 15.89
C ALA A 141 -3.59 -11.35 16.47
N MET A 142 -2.58 -11.10 15.63
CA MET A 142 -1.18 -11.00 16.06
C MET A 142 -0.95 -9.87 17.05
N ALA A 143 -1.60 -8.73 16.85
CA ALA A 143 -1.49 -7.59 17.75
C ALA A 143 -2.00 -7.88 19.13
N THR A 144 -3.03 -8.74 19.27
CA THR A 144 -3.57 -9.15 20.56
C THR A 144 -2.67 -10.14 21.29
N GLU A 145 -1.94 -11.00 20.58
CA GLU A 145 -1.00 -11.95 21.21
C GLU A 145 0.21 -11.27 21.88
N LYS A 146 0.62 -10.10 21.37
CA LYS A 146 1.73 -9.32 21.97
C LYS A 146 1.37 -8.60 23.27
N ILE A 147 0.11 -8.63 23.69
CA ILE A 147 -0.38 -7.98 24.91
C ILE A 147 -0.39 -8.98 26.11
N VAL A 148 -0.14 -10.21 25.84
CA VAL A 148 0.02 -11.28 26.85
C VAL A 148 1.51 -11.54 27.05
#